data_a9e9a58b6481a8fa4effa0d4b1eff8a5
#
_entry.id   a9e9a58b6481a8fa4effa0d4b1eff8a5
#
_cell.length_a   1.000
_cell.length_b   1.000
_cell.length_c   1.000
_cell.angle_alpha   90.00
_cell.angle_beta   90.00
_cell.angle_gamma   90.00
#
_symmetry.space_group_name_H-M   'P 1'
#
loop_
_entity.id
_entity.type
_entity.pdbx_description
1 polymer ?
#
loop_
_entity_poly.entity_id
_entity_poly.type
_entity_poly.pdbx_seq_one_letter_code
_entity_poly.pdbx_strand_id
1 'polypeptide(L)'
;ATVARELFTAYPRRTSLGIVLMVTQSFMYNAISFTYPFVLTKFYAVPSHSIGLYIVPFAIGNFLGPLLLGRFFDTIGRKQMISLTYAVAGCLLASTGYLFFQGAFTSVTQTAAWSAIFFFASAGASAAYLTVSEIFPMEIRAMAIAFFFVVAQGAGIAAPWLYGKLIETSAESVMYGYLLGAGMMVIGAIVELWLGVKAEGRSLEHIAMPLSAQPVSSHAPHV
;
A
#
# COMPACT_ATOMS: atom_id res chain seq x y z
N ALA A 1 -6.82 15.14 -19.44
CA ALA A 1 -7.19 16.33 -18.64
C ALA A 1 -8.60 16.22 -18.07
N THR A 2 -9.56 15.69 -18.80
CA THR A 2 -10.98 15.62 -18.41
C THR A 2 -11.23 14.65 -17.24
N VAL A 3 -10.66 13.44 -17.29
CA VAL A 3 -10.90 12.42 -16.26
C VAL A 3 -10.25 12.78 -14.93
N ALA A 4 -9.01 13.25 -14.93
CA ALA A 4 -8.37 13.70 -13.69
C ALA A 4 -9.19 14.83 -13.04
N ARG A 5 -9.67 15.79 -13.84
CA ARG A 5 -10.55 16.85 -13.34
C ARG A 5 -11.81 16.27 -12.70
N GLU A 6 -12.47 15.32 -13.36
CA GLU A 6 -13.68 14.66 -12.85
C GLU A 6 -13.43 13.91 -11.54
N LEU A 7 -12.33 13.17 -11.43
CA LEU A 7 -11.95 12.48 -10.21
C LEU A 7 -11.83 13.45 -9.01
N PHE A 8 -11.18 14.59 -9.20
CA PHE A 8 -10.97 15.56 -8.14
C PHE A 8 -12.18 16.45 -7.86
N THR A 9 -13.07 16.67 -8.84
CA THR A 9 -14.25 17.54 -8.66
C THR A 9 -15.49 16.78 -8.23
N ALA A 10 -15.76 15.62 -8.86
CA ALA A 10 -16.96 14.83 -8.57
C ALA A 10 -16.75 13.83 -7.43
N TYR A 11 -15.53 13.28 -7.27
CA TYR A 11 -15.24 12.21 -6.29
C TYR A 11 -14.03 12.52 -5.40
N PRO A 12 -13.86 13.71 -4.80
CA PRO A 12 -12.63 14.11 -4.12
C PRO A 12 -12.26 13.19 -2.96
N ARG A 13 -13.20 12.74 -2.14
CA ARG A 13 -12.96 11.83 -1.02
C ARG A 13 -12.46 10.45 -1.48
N ARG A 14 -13.09 9.89 -2.50
CA ARG A 14 -12.69 8.59 -3.06
C ARG A 14 -11.34 8.67 -3.77
N THR A 15 -11.07 9.78 -4.43
CA THR A 15 -9.79 10.05 -5.08
C THR A 15 -8.66 10.18 -4.06
N SER A 16 -8.87 10.95 -2.98
CA SER A 16 -7.88 11.07 -1.90
C SER A 16 -7.60 9.72 -1.24
N LEU A 17 -8.64 8.94 -0.96
CA LEU A 17 -8.49 7.58 -0.43
C LEU A 17 -7.63 6.71 -1.36
N GLY A 18 -7.98 6.64 -2.65
CA GLY A 18 -7.26 5.84 -3.64
C GLY A 18 -5.79 6.24 -3.76
N ILE A 19 -5.50 7.56 -3.82
CA ILE A 19 -4.12 8.06 -3.87
C ILE A 19 -3.35 7.62 -2.62
N VAL A 20 -3.87 7.86 -1.43
CA VAL A 20 -3.16 7.54 -0.19
C VAL A 20 -2.89 6.05 -0.07
N LEU A 21 -3.89 5.19 -0.29
CA LEU A 21 -3.72 3.75 -0.20
C LEU A 21 -2.69 3.22 -1.22
N MET A 22 -2.80 3.65 -2.47
CA MET A 22 -1.95 3.16 -3.54
C MET A 22 -0.51 3.68 -3.43
N VAL A 23 -0.33 4.95 -3.05
CA VAL A 23 0.99 5.58 -2.88
C VAL A 23 1.73 4.97 -1.69
N THR A 24 1.09 4.87 -0.52
CA THR A 24 1.73 4.32 0.68
C THR A 24 2.14 2.88 0.48
N GLN A 25 1.27 2.08 -0.12
CA GLN A 25 1.54 0.69 -0.44
C GLN A 25 2.70 0.54 -1.44
N SER A 26 2.64 1.27 -2.55
CA SER A 26 3.67 1.21 -3.59
C SER A 26 5.02 1.67 -3.06
N PHE A 27 5.06 2.74 -2.28
CA PHE A 27 6.27 3.25 -1.67
C PHE A 27 6.93 2.19 -0.77
N MET A 28 6.20 1.71 0.24
CA MET A 28 6.73 0.73 1.19
C MET A 28 7.17 -0.56 0.52
N TYR A 29 6.34 -1.09 -0.38
CA TYR A 29 6.59 -2.35 -1.06
C TYR A 29 7.87 -2.29 -1.91
N ASN A 30 8.01 -1.25 -2.74
CA ASN A 30 9.18 -1.07 -3.59
C ASN A 30 10.42 -0.69 -2.78
N ALA A 31 10.28 0.09 -1.69
CA ALA A 31 11.39 0.42 -0.81
C ALA A 31 12.11 -0.85 -0.31
N ILE A 32 11.37 -1.83 0.20
CA ILE A 32 11.97 -3.06 0.73
C ILE A 32 12.37 -4.01 -0.40
N SER A 33 11.47 -4.28 -1.35
CA SER A 33 11.69 -5.29 -2.41
C SER A 33 12.91 -5.03 -3.28
N PHE A 34 13.21 -3.76 -3.56
CA PHE A 34 14.37 -3.41 -4.39
C PHE A 34 15.64 -3.13 -3.60
N THR A 35 15.54 -2.91 -2.28
CA THR A 35 16.72 -2.55 -1.48
C THR A 35 17.18 -3.64 -0.52
N TYR A 36 16.40 -4.71 -0.32
CA TYR A 36 16.78 -5.80 0.58
C TYR A 36 18.18 -6.39 0.26
N PRO A 37 18.61 -6.54 -1.01
CA PRO A 37 19.94 -7.05 -1.31
C PRO A 37 21.05 -6.15 -0.79
N PHE A 38 20.88 -4.84 -0.89
CA PHE A 38 21.85 -3.85 -0.39
C PHE A 38 21.95 -3.89 1.13
N VAL A 39 20.82 -4.03 1.84
CA VAL A 39 20.82 -4.18 3.29
C VAL A 39 21.52 -5.46 3.71
N LEU A 40 21.22 -6.59 3.06
CA LEU A 40 21.82 -7.89 3.36
C LEU A 40 23.31 -7.91 3.09
N THR A 41 23.78 -7.33 2.00
CA THR A 41 25.21 -7.28 1.68
C THR A 41 25.97 -6.31 2.56
N LYS A 42 25.44 -5.10 2.77
CA LYS A 42 26.16 -4.05 3.49
C LYS A 42 26.21 -4.26 5.00
N PHE A 43 25.09 -4.67 5.61
CA PHE A 43 24.97 -4.73 7.07
C PHE A 43 25.13 -6.16 7.62
N TYR A 44 24.87 -7.19 6.82
CA TYR A 44 24.94 -8.58 7.26
C TYR A 44 26.01 -9.39 6.54
N ALA A 45 26.78 -8.77 5.65
CA ALA A 45 27.85 -9.41 4.86
C ALA A 45 27.41 -10.70 4.12
N VAL A 46 26.14 -10.76 3.70
CA VAL A 46 25.60 -11.90 2.95
C VAL A 46 26.25 -11.92 1.56
N PRO A 47 26.84 -13.05 1.13
CA PRO A 47 27.43 -13.17 -0.19
C PRO A 47 26.40 -13.01 -1.30
N SER A 48 26.74 -12.30 -2.38
CA SER A 48 25.81 -11.97 -3.47
C SER A 48 25.16 -13.20 -4.11
N HIS A 49 25.86 -14.35 -4.17
CA HIS A 49 25.32 -15.60 -4.70
C HIS A 49 24.21 -16.22 -3.83
N SER A 50 24.17 -15.87 -2.54
CA SER A 50 23.18 -16.39 -1.58
C SER A 50 21.95 -15.50 -1.43
N ILE A 51 21.98 -14.25 -1.91
CA ILE A 51 20.89 -13.28 -1.74
C ILE A 51 19.58 -13.79 -2.32
N GLY A 52 19.62 -14.52 -3.45
CA GLY A 52 18.44 -15.09 -4.07
C GLY A 52 17.63 -16.02 -3.17
N LEU A 53 18.26 -16.66 -2.18
CA LEU A 53 17.57 -17.52 -1.22
C LEU A 53 16.70 -16.72 -0.23
N TYR A 54 17.09 -15.50 0.07
CA TYR A 54 16.36 -14.63 0.99
C TYR A 54 15.06 -14.05 0.42
N ILE A 55 14.86 -14.14 -0.92
CA ILE A 55 13.59 -13.72 -1.53
C ILE A 55 12.46 -14.75 -1.29
N VAL A 56 12.80 -16.00 -1.03
CA VAL A 56 11.82 -17.08 -0.86
C VAL A 56 10.87 -16.82 0.32
N PRO A 57 11.36 -16.49 1.54
CA PRO A 57 10.49 -16.11 2.65
C PRO A 57 9.57 -14.90 2.34
N PHE A 58 10.06 -13.92 1.58
CA PHE A 58 9.23 -12.80 1.11
C PHE A 58 8.08 -13.29 0.23
N ALA A 59 8.38 -14.14 -0.74
CA ALA A 59 7.38 -14.68 -1.63
C ALA A 59 6.32 -15.49 -0.87
N ILE A 60 6.75 -16.26 0.13
CA ILE A 60 5.85 -17.02 1.01
C ILE A 60 4.96 -16.07 1.81
N GLY A 61 5.51 -15.06 2.47
CA GLY A 61 4.73 -14.07 3.22
C GLY A 61 3.73 -13.35 2.33
N ASN A 62 4.18 -12.91 1.16
CA ASN A 62 3.37 -12.21 0.18
C ASN A 62 2.20 -13.05 -0.37
N PHE A 63 2.40 -14.35 -0.53
CA PHE A 63 1.37 -15.28 -0.98
C PHE A 63 0.40 -15.66 0.14
N LEU A 64 0.93 -15.99 1.32
CA LEU A 64 0.11 -16.46 2.44
C LEU A 64 -0.77 -15.35 3.04
N GLY A 65 -0.34 -14.09 2.97
CA GLY A 65 -1.12 -12.96 3.49
C GLY A 65 -2.53 -12.90 2.92
N PRO A 66 -2.70 -12.68 1.61
CA PRO A 66 -4.02 -12.67 0.98
C PRO A 66 -4.77 -13.99 1.12
N LEU A 67 -4.06 -15.13 1.05
CA LEU A 67 -4.67 -16.45 1.14
C LEU A 67 -5.33 -16.70 2.51
N LEU A 68 -4.64 -16.38 3.60
CA LEU A 68 -5.13 -16.65 4.95
C LEU A 68 -6.01 -15.54 5.49
N LEU A 69 -5.70 -14.28 5.18
CA LEU A 69 -6.46 -13.14 5.68
C LEU A 69 -7.63 -12.76 4.77
N GLY A 70 -7.66 -13.23 3.50
CA GLY A 70 -8.66 -12.84 2.51
C GLY A 70 -10.09 -12.96 3.01
N ARG A 71 -10.44 -14.08 3.64
CA ARG A 71 -11.78 -14.32 4.20
C ARG A 71 -12.23 -13.28 5.23
N PHE A 72 -11.28 -12.69 5.96
CA PHE A 72 -11.61 -11.71 7.00
C PHE A 72 -12.03 -10.36 6.40
N PHE A 73 -11.61 -10.05 5.19
CA PHE A 73 -12.05 -8.85 4.48
C PHE A 73 -13.55 -8.90 4.13
N ASP A 74 -14.10 -10.10 3.95
CA ASP A 74 -15.53 -10.28 3.67
C ASP A 74 -16.36 -10.44 4.96
N THR A 75 -15.77 -10.99 6.04
CA THR A 75 -16.49 -11.27 7.29
C THR A 75 -16.42 -10.13 8.31
N ILE A 76 -15.27 -9.49 8.47
CA ILE A 76 -15.07 -8.35 9.39
C ILE A 76 -15.39 -7.04 8.67
N GLY A 77 -15.09 -6.98 7.37
CA GLY A 77 -15.30 -5.82 6.52
C GLY A 77 -13.99 -5.28 5.95
N ARG A 78 -14.04 -4.91 4.66
CA ARG A 78 -12.85 -4.44 3.93
C ARG A 78 -12.20 -3.22 4.57
N LYS A 79 -13.01 -2.23 4.95
CA LYS A 79 -12.54 -0.99 5.57
C LYS A 79 -11.72 -1.26 6.84
N GLN A 80 -12.25 -2.09 7.76
CA GLN A 80 -11.57 -2.42 9.00
C GLN A 80 -10.30 -3.23 8.74
N MET A 81 -10.37 -4.21 7.85
CA MET A 81 -9.25 -5.09 7.56
C MET A 81 -8.12 -4.41 6.79
N ILE A 82 -8.42 -3.52 5.84
CA ILE A 82 -7.38 -2.71 5.16
C ILE A 82 -6.68 -1.83 6.20
N SER A 83 -7.44 -1.12 7.03
CA SER A 83 -6.87 -0.27 8.05
C SER A 83 -6.02 -1.06 9.06
N LEU A 84 -6.52 -2.21 9.53
CA LEU A 84 -5.80 -3.07 10.47
C LEU A 84 -4.49 -3.60 9.86
N THR A 85 -4.53 -4.12 8.63
CA THR A 85 -3.35 -4.69 7.97
C THR A 85 -2.31 -3.62 7.67
N TYR A 86 -2.71 -2.40 7.30
CA TYR A 86 -1.80 -1.26 7.12
C TYR A 86 -1.19 -0.82 8.44
N ALA A 87 -1.99 -0.70 9.51
CA ALA A 87 -1.50 -0.34 10.83
C ALA A 87 -0.50 -1.37 11.38
N VAL A 88 -0.82 -2.67 11.28
CA VAL A 88 0.06 -3.75 11.70
C VAL A 88 1.36 -3.75 10.90
N ALA A 89 1.28 -3.64 9.56
CA ALA A 89 2.47 -3.55 8.72
C ALA A 89 3.33 -2.33 9.07
N GLY A 90 2.72 -1.18 9.33
CA GLY A 90 3.41 0.03 9.78
C GLY A 90 4.10 -0.15 11.14
N CYS A 91 3.41 -0.73 12.12
CA CYS A 91 3.99 -1.01 13.44
C CYS A 91 5.15 -2.01 13.36
N LEU A 92 4.99 -3.08 12.58
CA LEU A 92 6.07 -4.05 12.34
C LEU A 92 7.26 -3.40 11.65
N LEU A 93 7.03 -2.51 10.68
CA LEU A 93 8.09 -1.80 9.98
C LEU A 93 8.85 -0.85 10.91
N ALA A 94 8.14 -0.10 11.76
CA ALA A 94 8.76 0.77 12.77
C ALA A 94 9.61 -0.04 13.77
N SER A 95 9.06 -1.13 14.28
CA SER A 95 9.78 -2.03 15.20
C SER A 95 11.00 -2.66 14.53
N THR A 96 10.87 -3.08 13.26
CA THR A 96 11.97 -3.63 12.48
C THR A 96 13.09 -2.58 12.30
N GLY A 97 12.74 -1.34 11.98
CA GLY A 97 13.72 -0.26 11.83
C GLY A 97 14.48 0.04 13.12
N TYR A 98 13.78 0.06 14.24
CA TYR A 98 14.39 0.27 15.55
C TYR A 98 15.33 -0.89 15.95
N LEU A 99 14.85 -2.14 15.83
CA LEU A 99 15.66 -3.33 16.16
C LEU A 99 16.86 -3.50 15.20
N PHE A 100 16.70 -3.13 13.93
CA PHE A 100 17.80 -3.07 12.98
C PHE A 100 18.88 -2.08 13.44
N PHE A 101 18.50 -0.88 13.84
CA PHE A 101 19.43 0.14 14.34
C PHE A 101 20.16 -0.33 15.60
N GLN A 102 19.49 -1.04 16.50
CA GLN A 102 20.08 -1.63 17.70
C GLN A 102 21.03 -2.82 17.42
N GLY A 103 21.11 -3.26 16.17
CA GLY A 103 21.91 -4.44 15.80
C GLY A 103 21.37 -5.77 16.36
N ALA A 104 20.08 -5.79 16.71
CA ALA A 104 19.45 -6.97 17.31
C ALA A 104 19.14 -8.09 16.29
N PHE A 105 19.23 -7.81 15.00
CA PHE A 105 18.91 -8.75 13.94
C PHE A 105 20.15 -9.44 13.34
N THR A 106 19.94 -10.69 12.94
CA THR A 106 20.77 -11.41 11.97
C THR A 106 20.14 -11.29 10.57
N SER A 107 20.85 -11.70 9.52
CA SER A 107 20.27 -11.73 8.16
C SER A 107 18.98 -12.54 8.09
N VAL A 108 18.89 -13.66 8.83
CA VAL A 108 17.72 -14.54 8.86
C VAL A 108 16.54 -13.87 9.59
N THR A 109 16.79 -13.32 10.79
CA THR A 109 15.72 -12.67 11.57
C THR A 109 15.24 -11.38 10.93
N GLN A 110 16.12 -10.62 10.28
CA GLN A 110 15.74 -9.47 9.46
C GLN A 110 14.83 -9.87 8.31
N THR A 111 15.16 -10.93 7.61
CA THR A 111 14.33 -11.47 6.51
C THR A 111 12.98 -11.98 7.02
N ALA A 112 12.96 -12.64 8.17
CA ALA A 112 11.70 -13.06 8.81
C ALA A 112 10.80 -11.86 9.18
N ALA A 113 11.39 -10.78 9.71
CA ALA A 113 10.67 -9.55 10.00
C ALA A 113 10.06 -8.93 8.72
N TRP A 114 10.84 -8.82 7.65
CA TRP A 114 10.32 -8.36 6.36
C TRP A 114 9.20 -9.26 5.82
N SER A 115 9.35 -10.59 5.92
CA SER A 115 8.32 -11.53 5.48
C SER A 115 7.00 -11.36 6.25
N ALA A 116 7.08 -11.09 7.56
CA ALA A 116 5.91 -10.77 8.37
C ALA A 116 5.25 -9.44 7.94
N ILE A 117 6.05 -8.41 7.63
CA ILE A 117 5.53 -7.14 7.10
C ILE A 117 4.81 -7.39 5.77
N PHE A 118 5.41 -8.15 4.87
CA PHE A 118 4.81 -8.47 3.57
C PHE A 118 3.55 -9.32 3.68
N PHE A 119 3.46 -10.19 4.67
CA PHE A 119 2.27 -10.98 4.95
C PHE A 119 1.05 -10.07 5.19
N PHE A 120 1.17 -9.08 6.07
CA PHE A 120 0.07 -8.15 6.33
C PHE A 120 -0.10 -7.13 5.20
N ALA A 121 0.99 -6.57 4.70
CA ALA A 121 0.95 -5.54 3.67
C ALA A 121 0.34 -6.06 2.36
N SER A 122 0.64 -7.30 1.93
CA SER A 122 0.10 -7.86 0.70
C SER A 122 -1.41 -8.13 0.77
N ALA A 123 -1.90 -8.57 1.93
CA ALA A 123 -3.33 -8.73 2.15
C ALA A 123 -4.06 -7.38 2.07
N GLY A 124 -3.53 -6.36 2.75
CA GLY A 124 -4.06 -5.00 2.68
C GLY A 124 -3.99 -4.40 1.27
N ALA A 125 -2.88 -4.61 0.56
CA ALA A 125 -2.71 -4.15 -0.81
C ALA A 125 -3.75 -4.75 -1.76
N SER A 126 -3.91 -6.07 -1.73
CA SER A 126 -4.88 -6.76 -2.60
C SER A 126 -6.29 -6.23 -2.39
N ALA A 127 -6.70 -6.02 -1.13
CA ALA A 127 -8.00 -5.46 -0.81
C ALA A 127 -8.12 -3.98 -1.19
N ALA A 128 -7.04 -3.19 -1.04
CA ALA A 128 -7.02 -1.78 -1.46
C ALA A 128 -7.17 -1.64 -2.97
N TYR A 129 -6.48 -2.46 -3.77
CA TYR A 129 -6.64 -2.50 -5.23
C TYR A 129 -8.08 -2.83 -5.65
N LEU A 130 -8.70 -3.84 -5.02
CA LEU A 130 -10.09 -4.17 -5.26
C LEU A 130 -11.01 -3.00 -4.90
N THR A 131 -10.84 -2.41 -3.73
CA THR A 131 -11.64 -1.28 -3.28
C THR A 131 -11.56 -0.11 -4.25
N VAL A 132 -10.34 0.29 -4.65
CA VAL A 132 -10.14 1.38 -5.63
C VAL A 132 -10.80 1.05 -6.97
N SER A 133 -10.80 -0.21 -7.39
CA SER A 133 -11.47 -0.63 -8.63
C SER A 133 -12.99 -0.59 -8.55
N GLU A 134 -13.59 -0.69 -7.37
CA GLU A 134 -15.04 -0.80 -7.18
C GLU A 134 -15.72 0.51 -6.82
N ILE A 135 -14.99 1.48 -6.24
CA ILE A 135 -15.59 2.73 -5.73
C ILE A 135 -15.88 3.79 -6.80
N PHE A 136 -15.54 3.53 -8.06
CA PHE A 136 -15.81 4.45 -9.16
C PHE A 136 -16.84 3.88 -10.14
N PRO A 137 -17.69 4.75 -10.75
CA PRO A 137 -18.63 4.35 -11.79
C PRO A 137 -17.95 3.61 -12.94
N MET A 138 -18.69 2.68 -13.56
CA MET A 138 -18.14 1.82 -14.61
C MET A 138 -17.52 2.60 -15.77
N GLU A 139 -18.11 3.73 -16.14
CA GLU A 139 -17.71 4.56 -17.28
C GLU A 139 -16.31 5.18 -17.11
N ILE A 140 -15.90 5.50 -15.88
CA ILE A 140 -14.60 6.12 -15.60
C ILE A 140 -13.63 5.18 -14.86
N ARG A 141 -14.07 3.99 -14.47
CA ARG A 141 -13.33 3.04 -13.62
C ARG A 141 -11.95 2.69 -14.17
N ALA A 142 -11.87 2.29 -15.43
CA ALA A 142 -10.60 1.90 -16.05
C ALA A 142 -9.59 3.07 -16.07
N MET A 143 -10.06 4.27 -16.34
CA MET A 143 -9.23 5.47 -16.34
C MET A 143 -8.81 5.88 -14.92
N ALA A 144 -9.70 5.73 -13.93
CA ALA A 144 -9.38 5.96 -12.53
C ALA A 144 -8.28 5.00 -12.04
N ILE A 145 -8.41 3.71 -12.33
CA ILE A 145 -7.40 2.70 -12.01
C ILE A 145 -6.06 3.08 -12.66
N ALA A 146 -6.04 3.40 -13.95
CA ALA A 146 -4.83 3.79 -14.66
C ALA A 146 -4.17 5.03 -14.02
N PHE A 147 -4.97 6.02 -13.64
CA PHE A 147 -4.48 7.23 -12.95
C PHE A 147 -3.81 6.88 -11.62
N PHE A 148 -4.45 6.08 -10.77
CA PHE A 148 -3.90 5.69 -9.48
C PHE A 148 -2.64 4.85 -9.64
N PHE A 149 -2.57 3.97 -10.62
CA PHE A 149 -1.35 3.21 -10.92
C PHE A 149 -0.19 4.11 -11.30
N VAL A 150 -0.40 5.11 -12.16
CA VAL A 150 0.65 6.06 -12.54
C VAL A 150 1.18 6.82 -11.33
N VAL A 151 0.29 7.33 -10.48
CA VAL A 151 0.67 8.06 -9.26
C VAL A 151 1.41 7.13 -8.27
N ALA A 152 0.91 5.92 -8.07
CA ALA A 152 1.53 4.93 -7.21
C ALA A 152 2.92 4.51 -7.70
N GLN A 153 3.10 4.31 -9.01
CA GLN A 153 4.39 3.97 -9.59
C GLN A 153 5.41 5.10 -9.48
N GLY A 154 4.97 6.36 -9.52
CA GLY A 154 5.84 7.50 -9.20
C GLY A 154 6.45 7.39 -7.80
N ALA A 155 5.64 7.06 -6.80
CA ALA A 155 6.12 6.80 -5.44
C ALA A 155 6.99 5.54 -5.37
N GLY A 156 6.60 4.49 -6.11
CA GLY A 156 7.36 3.23 -6.20
C GLY A 156 8.75 3.40 -6.81
N ILE A 157 8.95 4.34 -7.71
CA ILE A 157 10.27 4.69 -8.27
C ILE A 157 11.09 5.52 -7.28
N ALA A 158 10.45 6.47 -6.61
CA ALA A 158 11.13 7.34 -5.64
C ALA A 158 11.66 6.57 -4.42
N ALA A 159 10.95 5.52 -3.98
CA ALA A 159 11.27 4.79 -2.78
C ALA A 159 12.63 4.07 -2.84
N PRO A 160 12.97 3.23 -3.82
CA PRO A 160 14.28 2.58 -3.90
C PRO A 160 15.42 3.58 -4.05
N TRP A 161 15.22 4.67 -4.75
CA TRP A 161 16.23 5.73 -4.88
C TRP A 161 16.52 6.38 -3.52
N LEU A 162 15.48 6.74 -2.76
CA LEU A 162 15.63 7.30 -1.43
C LEU A 162 16.31 6.30 -0.47
N TYR A 163 15.82 5.07 -0.42
CA TYR A 163 16.36 4.04 0.48
C TYR A 163 17.79 3.65 0.09
N GLY A 164 18.13 3.62 -1.20
CA GLY A 164 19.50 3.41 -1.66
C GLY A 164 20.46 4.41 -1.05
N LYS A 165 20.11 5.70 -1.09
CA LYS A 165 20.90 6.76 -0.45
C LYS A 165 20.99 6.61 1.08
N LEU A 166 19.89 6.28 1.74
CA LEU A 166 19.86 6.06 3.19
C LEU A 166 20.75 4.89 3.58
N ILE A 167 20.73 3.79 2.82
CA ILE A 167 21.58 2.62 3.04
C ILE A 167 23.06 2.98 2.86
N GLU A 168 23.40 3.80 1.86
CA GLU A 168 24.78 4.26 1.65
C GLU A 168 25.30 5.11 2.81
N THR A 169 24.43 5.86 3.48
CA THR A 169 24.80 6.81 4.54
C THR A 169 25.12 6.09 5.86
N SER A 170 24.13 5.44 6.48
CA SER A 170 24.31 4.79 7.79
C SER A 170 23.12 3.88 8.16
N ALA A 171 23.31 3.02 9.16
CA ALA A 171 22.23 2.23 9.75
C ALA A 171 21.13 3.10 10.38
N GLU A 172 21.51 4.23 10.99
CA GLU A 172 20.56 5.20 11.55
C GLU A 172 19.69 5.82 10.45
N SER A 173 20.29 6.19 9.33
CA SER A 173 19.54 6.70 8.16
C SER A 173 18.53 5.68 7.63
N VAL A 174 18.89 4.39 7.59
CA VAL A 174 17.98 3.31 7.21
C VAL A 174 16.83 3.18 8.19
N MET A 175 17.08 3.32 9.50
CA MET A 175 16.03 3.35 10.53
C MET A 175 15.03 4.48 10.26
N TYR A 176 15.49 5.69 9.95
CA TYR A 176 14.59 6.80 9.60
C TYR A 176 13.80 6.51 8.33
N GLY A 177 14.39 5.83 7.36
CA GLY A 177 13.67 5.33 6.19
C GLY A 177 12.52 4.39 6.58
N TYR A 178 12.78 3.42 7.45
CA TYR A 178 11.74 2.52 7.96
C TYR A 178 10.65 3.25 8.73
N LEU A 179 11.01 4.24 9.55
CA LEU A 179 10.04 5.07 10.26
C LEU A 179 9.19 5.92 9.31
N LEU A 180 9.78 6.43 8.23
CA LEU A 180 9.04 7.13 7.17
C LEU A 180 8.01 6.20 6.51
N GLY A 181 8.44 5.01 6.07
CA GLY A 181 7.54 4.02 5.49
C GLY A 181 6.43 3.59 6.45
N ALA A 182 6.78 3.38 7.73
CA ALA A 182 5.83 3.07 8.80
C ALA A 182 4.80 4.18 9.00
N GLY A 183 5.25 5.43 9.04
CA GLY A 183 4.38 6.60 9.15
C GLY A 183 3.40 6.70 7.99
N MET A 184 3.87 6.48 6.77
CA MET A 184 3.02 6.44 5.59
C MET A 184 1.94 5.34 5.70
N MET A 185 2.32 4.12 6.13
CA MET A 185 1.36 3.02 6.31
C MET A 185 0.32 3.35 7.38
N VAL A 186 0.72 3.96 8.50
CA VAL A 186 -0.20 4.39 9.56
C VAL A 186 -1.14 5.49 9.05
N ILE A 187 -0.64 6.45 8.28
CA ILE A 187 -1.49 7.47 7.63
C ILE A 187 -2.50 6.79 6.70
N GLY A 188 -2.07 5.81 5.90
CA GLY A 188 -2.96 5.01 5.06
C GLY A 188 -4.06 4.32 5.87
N ALA A 189 -3.71 3.72 7.01
CA ALA A 189 -4.66 3.09 7.91
C ALA A 189 -5.71 4.08 8.46
N ILE A 190 -5.27 5.26 8.89
CA ILE A 190 -6.14 6.32 9.41
C ILE A 190 -7.07 6.86 8.31
N VAL A 191 -6.52 7.14 7.13
CA VAL A 191 -7.31 7.63 5.99
C VAL A 191 -8.36 6.60 5.58
N GLU A 192 -8.02 5.31 5.58
CA GLU A 192 -8.99 4.25 5.32
C GLU A 192 -10.10 4.22 6.38
N LEU A 193 -9.77 4.39 7.67
CA LEU A 193 -10.78 4.46 8.73
C LEU A 193 -11.73 5.65 8.58
N TRP A 194 -11.28 6.76 8.01
CA TRP A 194 -12.11 7.97 7.86
C TRP A 194 -12.86 8.00 6.54
N LEU A 195 -12.16 7.73 5.43
CA LEU A 195 -12.70 7.88 4.08
C LEU A 195 -13.13 6.56 3.44
N GLY A 196 -12.74 5.41 4.03
CA GLY A 196 -13.00 4.09 3.47
C GLY A 196 -14.49 3.82 3.30
N VAL A 197 -14.82 3.18 2.19
CA VAL A 197 -16.19 2.81 1.81
C VAL A 197 -16.44 1.36 2.20
N LYS A 198 -17.57 1.10 2.86
CA LYS A 198 -18.03 -0.28 3.13
C LYS A 198 -18.56 -0.89 1.84
N ALA A 199 -17.71 -1.63 1.14
CA ALA A 199 -18.01 -2.22 -0.16
C ALA A 199 -18.39 -3.71 -0.07
N GLU A 200 -18.15 -4.33 1.09
CA GLU A 200 -18.43 -5.75 1.31
C GLU A 200 -19.94 -6.07 1.21
N GLY A 201 -20.26 -7.13 0.45
CA GLY A 201 -21.62 -7.63 0.33
C GLY A 201 -22.60 -6.71 -0.39
N ARG A 202 -22.15 -5.66 -1.07
CA ARG A 202 -22.98 -4.73 -1.84
C ARG A 202 -22.75 -4.90 -3.34
N SER A 203 -23.81 -4.72 -4.14
CA SER A 203 -23.66 -4.69 -5.58
C SER A 203 -22.86 -3.44 -6.03
N LEU A 204 -22.13 -3.56 -7.13
CA LEU A 204 -21.31 -2.46 -7.67
C LEU A 204 -22.16 -1.22 -7.98
N GLU A 205 -23.40 -1.41 -8.43
CA GLU A 205 -24.37 -0.33 -8.71
C GLU A 205 -24.75 0.43 -7.44
N HIS A 206 -24.77 -0.23 -6.26
CA HIS A 206 -25.05 0.43 -4.98
C HIS A 206 -23.83 1.19 -4.45
N ILE A 207 -22.61 0.76 -4.77
CA ILE A 207 -21.37 1.42 -4.34
C ILE A 207 -21.05 2.62 -5.24
N ALA A 208 -21.19 2.43 -6.55
CA ALA A 208 -20.88 3.43 -7.57
C ALA A 208 -21.93 3.36 -8.68
N MET A 209 -23.01 4.12 -8.51
CA MET A 209 -24.10 4.21 -9.47
C MET A 209 -23.56 4.64 -10.84
N PRO A 210 -23.88 3.93 -11.94
CA PRO A 210 -23.49 4.33 -13.28
C PRO A 210 -23.89 5.78 -13.58
N LEU A 211 -23.06 6.51 -14.31
CA LEU A 211 -23.36 7.92 -14.68
C LEU A 211 -24.64 8.00 -15.49
N SER A 212 -24.93 7.00 -16.32
CA SER A 212 -26.15 6.89 -17.12
C SER A 212 -27.44 6.70 -16.28
N ALA A 213 -27.31 6.19 -15.06
CA ALA A 213 -28.42 5.95 -14.14
C ALA A 213 -28.61 7.04 -13.08
N GLN A 214 -27.72 8.04 -13.04
CA GLN A 214 -27.87 9.16 -12.12
C GLN A 214 -28.99 10.07 -12.61
N PRO A 215 -29.90 10.53 -11.72
CA PRO A 215 -30.92 11.50 -12.10
C PRO A 215 -30.20 12.76 -12.64
N VAL A 216 -30.62 13.22 -13.82
CA VAL A 216 -30.10 14.46 -14.42
C VAL A 216 -30.38 15.56 -13.41
N SER A 217 -29.33 16.03 -12.72
CA SER A 217 -29.44 17.21 -11.89
C SER A 217 -29.82 18.35 -12.85
N SER A 218 -31.06 18.85 -12.71
CA SER A 218 -31.54 20.00 -13.46
C SER A 218 -30.71 21.22 -13.09
N HIS A 219 -29.59 21.41 -13.77
CA HIS A 219 -29.02 22.74 -13.91
C HIS A 219 -29.93 23.48 -14.89
N ALA A 220 -31.05 23.97 -14.34
CA ALA A 220 -31.78 25.02 -15.01
C ALA A 220 -30.83 26.23 -15.11
N PRO A 221 -30.55 26.73 -16.31
CA PRO A 221 -29.88 28.01 -16.43
C PRO A 221 -30.82 29.03 -15.85
N HIS A 222 -30.43 29.68 -14.75
CA HIS A 222 -31.07 30.90 -14.35
C HIS A 222 -30.79 31.93 -15.45
N VAL A 223 -31.85 32.24 -16.20
CA VAL A 223 -31.96 33.37 -17.11
C VAL A 223 -31.98 34.67 -16.27
#